data_865e7811ae6cf9063454f89b65515780
#
_entry.id   865e7811ae6cf9063454f89b65515780
#
_cell.length_a   1.000
_cell.length_b   1.000
_cell.length_c   1.000
_cell.angle_alpha   90.00
_cell.angle_beta   90.00
_cell.angle_gamma   90.00
#
_symmetry.space_group_name_H-M   'P 1'
#
loop_
_entity.id
_entity.type
_entity.pdbx_description
1 polymer ?
#
loop_
_entity_poly.entity_id
_entity_poly.type
_entity_poly.pdbx_seq_one_letter_code
_entity_poly.pdbx_strand_id
1 'polypeptide(L)'
;METSTETNVGYILNVDIEYASENSAKFECHDGFPLLPEKVVVEESDLSPFTRNLMRETGAKMTREPKLIASLRDKKSYTLHLAHLKFVLAHGLKLKRVNAVLEFQQRPIFKEYVERIVRLRRESRTASEKNCWKIVLNSLYGRMLLDSQNFVNCRVVRGERHCAKLVNSKLYRKHTVVSPNLVLVYSTPPSVTYATPILIGGTILCLSKLVQSYYFYERVQRCFAKPELVFSDTDSVCFMYTEEEAEYRKARESMGDVFDFSSFEPGDELYSDARKACPGFYKAELPYGSAVKDSKDRISLFYGSCAKMYCLQSVADSQIVKAKGVPFCLRRSLGPQTYHEAIFNNSITQGTYNKIVSYNHVLHTEVNRKRLLTLLDFKRYWLKCGLCSISLFRDDSEQIDKAHVCPYLAGEQSARELNKNKQT
;
A
#
# COMPACT_ATOMS: atom_id res chain seq x y z
N MET A 1 -11.44 0.59 -21.47
CA MET A 1 -10.07 0.12 -21.70
C MET A 1 -10.08 -0.83 -22.88
N GLU A 2 -10.05 -0.30 -24.07
CA GLU A 2 -9.55 -1.06 -25.20
C GLU A 2 -8.03 -1.15 -25.06
N THR A 3 -7.59 -1.90 -24.06
CA THR A 3 -6.24 -2.43 -24.08
C THR A 3 -6.21 -3.34 -25.26
N SER A 4 -5.23 -3.20 -26.11
CA SER A 4 -4.95 -4.04 -27.28
C SER A 4 -4.77 -5.53 -26.88
N THR A 5 -5.84 -6.12 -26.34
CA THR A 5 -5.98 -7.55 -26.05
C THR A 5 -6.19 -8.33 -27.33
N GLU A 6 -6.31 -7.65 -28.45
CA GLU A 6 -6.44 -8.25 -29.78
C GLU A 6 -5.10 -8.70 -30.38
N THR A 7 -3.96 -8.24 -29.86
CA THR A 7 -2.68 -8.78 -30.31
C THR A 7 -2.25 -9.93 -29.38
N ASN A 8 -2.10 -11.12 -29.93
CA ASN A 8 -1.53 -12.27 -29.21
C ASN A 8 -0.05 -12.08 -28.82
N VAL A 9 0.49 -10.88 -28.99
CA VAL A 9 1.89 -10.54 -28.71
C VAL A 9 1.95 -9.44 -27.67
N GLY A 10 2.66 -9.68 -26.59
CA GLY A 10 2.94 -8.72 -25.51
C GLY A 10 4.41 -8.32 -25.49
N TYR A 11 4.69 -7.16 -24.91
CA TYR A 11 6.04 -6.62 -24.75
C TYR A 11 6.29 -6.15 -23.32
N ILE A 12 7.42 -6.58 -22.76
CA ILE A 12 8.01 -5.98 -21.57
C ILE A 12 9.24 -5.22 -22.01
N LEU A 13 9.34 -3.96 -21.60
CA LEU A 13 10.43 -3.07 -21.99
C LEU A 13 11.22 -2.65 -20.74
N ASN A 14 12.54 -2.55 -20.91
CA ASN A 14 13.41 -1.85 -19.98
C ASN A 14 13.75 -0.51 -20.62
N VAL A 15 13.40 0.60 -19.93
CA VAL A 15 13.44 1.95 -20.51
C VAL A 15 13.97 2.97 -19.54
N ASP A 16 14.48 4.07 -20.08
CA ASP A 16 14.73 5.31 -19.34
C ASP A 16 13.60 6.30 -19.64
N ILE A 17 12.95 6.80 -18.59
CA ILE A 17 11.79 7.68 -18.65
C ILE A 17 12.10 8.96 -17.88
N GLU A 18 11.72 10.09 -18.46
CA GLU A 18 11.88 11.41 -17.88
C GLU A 18 10.56 11.99 -17.38
N TYR A 19 10.57 12.49 -16.16
CA TYR A 19 9.62 13.49 -15.67
C TYR A 19 10.17 14.85 -16.10
N ALA A 20 9.72 15.39 -17.23
CA ALA A 20 10.31 16.60 -17.79
C ALA A 20 10.14 17.80 -16.85
N SER A 21 11.24 18.36 -16.39
CA SER A 21 11.32 19.52 -15.49
C SER A 21 10.66 20.78 -16.06
N GLU A 22 10.59 20.92 -17.38
CA GLU A 22 9.93 22.02 -18.08
C GLU A 22 8.41 22.10 -17.88
N ASN A 23 7.82 21.08 -17.28
CA ASN A 23 6.39 20.95 -17.06
C ASN A 23 6.03 20.77 -15.58
N SER A 24 6.75 21.39 -14.65
CA SER A 24 6.49 21.24 -13.21
C SER A 24 5.01 21.41 -12.84
N ALA A 25 4.33 22.40 -13.41
CA ALA A 25 2.90 22.63 -13.21
C ALA A 25 2.01 21.46 -13.72
N LYS A 26 2.41 20.75 -14.80
CA LYS A 26 1.68 19.58 -15.28
C LYS A 26 1.83 18.37 -14.35
N PHE A 27 2.91 18.32 -13.59
CA PHE A 27 3.17 17.20 -12.67
C PHE A 27 2.72 17.48 -11.23
N GLU A 28 2.21 18.66 -10.91
CA GLU A 28 1.58 18.91 -9.61
C GLU A 28 0.44 17.92 -9.34
N CYS A 29 -0.36 17.62 -10.36
CA CYS A 29 -1.40 16.59 -10.25
C CYS A 29 -0.84 15.18 -9.97
N HIS A 30 0.43 14.91 -10.27
CA HIS A 30 1.08 13.64 -9.99
C HIS A 30 1.71 13.57 -8.59
N ASP A 31 1.86 14.68 -7.86
CA ASP A 31 2.54 14.68 -6.56
C ASP A 31 1.83 13.81 -5.53
N GLY A 32 0.50 13.80 -5.53
CA GLY A 32 -0.30 12.94 -4.67
C GLY A 32 -0.19 11.45 -5.02
N PHE A 33 -0.06 11.12 -6.33
CA PHE A 33 -0.01 9.75 -6.81
C PHE A 33 1.01 9.58 -7.95
N PRO A 34 2.32 9.72 -7.69
CA PRO A 34 3.33 9.62 -8.72
C PRO A 34 3.29 8.29 -9.47
N LEU A 35 3.37 8.37 -10.79
CA LEU A 35 3.50 7.21 -11.65
C LEU A 35 4.87 6.56 -11.49
N LEU A 36 4.98 5.24 -11.73
CA LEU A 36 6.23 4.49 -11.73
C LEU A 36 7.00 4.51 -10.39
N PRO A 37 6.41 3.96 -9.31
CA PRO A 37 7.12 3.83 -8.04
C PRO A 37 8.31 2.87 -8.17
N GLU A 38 9.42 3.19 -7.50
CA GLU A 38 10.67 2.44 -7.56
C GLU A 38 11.22 2.08 -6.17
N LYS A 39 12.02 1.01 -6.11
CA LYS A 39 12.73 0.64 -4.88
C LYS A 39 14.05 1.41 -4.81
N VAL A 40 14.20 2.26 -3.80
CA VAL A 40 15.41 3.05 -3.54
C VAL A 40 15.78 3.02 -2.07
N VAL A 41 17.07 3.15 -1.78
CA VAL A 41 17.56 3.45 -0.44
C VAL A 41 17.35 4.94 -0.23
N VAL A 42 16.70 5.29 0.88
CA VAL A 42 16.51 6.69 1.29
C VAL A 42 17.62 7.02 2.27
N GLU A 43 18.37 8.08 1.99
CA GLU A 43 19.41 8.60 2.89
C GLU A 43 18.85 9.71 3.79
N GLU A 44 19.53 10.01 4.88
CA GLU A 44 19.09 11.07 5.79
C GLU A 44 19.07 12.47 5.12
N SER A 45 19.96 12.68 4.15
CA SER A 45 20.00 13.90 3.33
C SER A 45 18.74 14.12 2.49
N ASP A 46 18.04 13.03 2.11
CA ASP A 46 16.81 13.10 1.30
C ASP A 46 15.58 13.53 2.12
N LEU A 47 15.70 13.50 3.45
CA LEU A 47 14.61 13.79 4.36
C LEU A 47 14.50 15.30 4.64
N SER A 48 13.29 15.75 4.89
CA SER A 48 13.03 17.14 5.27
C SER A 48 13.65 17.49 6.64
N PRO A 49 13.92 18.78 6.92
CA PRO A 49 14.33 19.24 8.24
C PRO A 49 13.37 18.79 9.35
N PHE A 50 12.07 18.83 9.10
CA PHE A 50 11.04 18.35 10.04
C PHE A 50 11.27 16.88 10.40
N THR A 51 11.40 16.00 9.41
CA THR A 51 11.59 14.56 9.65
C THR A 51 12.91 14.27 10.38
N ARG A 52 14.00 14.96 10.02
CA ARG A 52 15.29 14.83 10.71
C ARG A 52 15.24 15.25 12.18
N ASN A 53 14.54 16.34 12.48
CA ASN A 53 14.35 16.78 13.86
C ASN A 53 13.53 15.77 14.66
N LEU A 54 12.42 15.29 14.11
CA LEU A 54 11.59 14.27 14.73
C LEU A 54 12.36 12.96 14.98
N MET A 55 13.28 12.57 14.11
CA MET A 55 14.17 11.43 14.32
C MET A 55 15.08 11.64 15.52
N ARG A 56 15.70 12.84 15.66
CA ARG A 56 16.57 13.16 16.80
C ARG A 56 15.80 13.13 18.12
N GLU A 57 14.63 13.75 18.17
CA GLU A 57 13.76 13.77 19.35
C GLU A 57 13.29 12.38 19.77
N THR A 58 13.02 11.52 18.80
CA THR A 58 12.49 10.17 19.06
C THR A 58 13.56 9.10 19.20
N GLY A 59 14.83 9.42 18.92
CA GLY A 59 15.93 8.45 18.89
C GLY A 59 15.78 7.40 17.78
N ALA A 60 14.97 7.67 16.76
CA ALA A 60 14.73 6.73 15.67
C ALA A 60 15.92 6.64 14.72
N LYS A 61 16.19 5.43 14.24
CA LYS A 61 17.27 5.17 13.28
C LYS A 61 16.68 4.73 11.94
N MET A 62 17.26 5.18 10.86
CA MET A 62 16.93 4.69 9.53
C MET A 62 17.54 3.31 9.28
N THR A 63 16.81 2.50 8.52
CA THR A 63 17.34 1.24 7.96
C THR A 63 17.81 1.50 6.53
N ARG A 64 18.96 0.94 6.16
CA ARG A 64 19.49 1.00 4.78
C ARG A 64 18.81 0.01 3.83
N GLU A 65 17.60 -0.39 4.13
CA GLU A 65 16.84 -1.28 3.25
C GLU A 65 16.10 -0.47 2.17
N PRO A 66 16.13 -0.91 0.90
CA PRO A 66 15.39 -0.25 -0.16
C PRO A 66 13.88 -0.19 0.14
N LYS A 67 13.29 0.98 0.03
CA LYS A 67 11.85 1.23 0.20
C LYS A 67 11.20 1.51 -1.15
N LEU A 68 9.95 1.08 -1.32
CA LEU A 68 9.16 1.46 -2.49
C LEU A 68 8.72 2.91 -2.31
N ILE A 69 9.25 3.78 -3.16
CA ILE A 69 8.99 5.23 -3.17
C ILE A 69 8.28 5.61 -4.46
N ALA A 70 7.23 6.38 -4.34
CA ALA A 70 6.58 7.07 -5.44
C ALA A 70 7.16 8.49 -5.52
N SER A 71 7.88 8.81 -6.61
CA SER A 71 8.58 10.08 -6.79
C SER A 71 8.45 10.58 -8.22
N LEU A 72 8.63 11.89 -8.41
CA LEU A 72 8.58 12.58 -9.70
C LEU A 72 9.94 12.63 -10.43
N ARG A 73 10.98 11.98 -9.88
CA ARG A 73 12.29 11.95 -10.53
C ARG A 73 12.31 11.05 -11.75
N ASP A 74 13.27 11.27 -12.64
CA ASP A 74 13.57 10.43 -13.79
C ASP A 74 13.79 8.97 -13.39
N LYS A 75 13.35 8.05 -14.24
CA LYS A 75 13.53 6.61 -14.05
C LYS A 75 14.58 6.07 -15.02
N LYS A 76 15.59 5.42 -14.48
CA LYS A 76 16.63 4.74 -15.26
C LYS A 76 16.41 3.22 -15.21
N SER A 77 16.51 2.57 -16.36
CA SER A 77 16.42 1.10 -16.47
C SER A 77 15.13 0.54 -15.85
N TYR A 78 14.01 1.25 -16.01
CA TYR A 78 12.72 0.86 -15.47
C TYR A 78 12.05 -0.19 -16.35
N THR A 79 11.63 -1.30 -15.75
CA THR A 79 11.01 -2.41 -16.48
C THR A 79 9.50 -2.40 -16.34
N LEU A 80 8.78 -2.35 -17.46
CA LEU A 80 7.31 -2.31 -17.46
C LEU A 80 6.71 -2.93 -18.73
N HIS A 81 5.43 -3.28 -18.66
CA HIS A 81 4.65 -3.75 -19.80
C HIS A 81 4.33 -2.60 -20.76
N LEU A 82 4.27 -2.86 -22.07
CA LEU A 82 3.99 -1.86 -23.10
C LEU A 82 2.70 -1.06 -22.83
N ALA A 83 1.63 -1.72 -22.35
CA ALA A 83 0.38 -1.03 -22.04
C ALA A 83 0.57 0.04 -20.93
N HIS A 84 1.41 -0.26 -19.93
CA HIS A 84 1.73 0.71 -18.87
C HIS A 84 2.62 1.83 -19.39
N LEU A 85 3.59 1.53 -20.27
CA LEU A 85 4.40 2.55 -20.93
C LEU A 85 3.52 3.52 -21.73
N LYS A 86 2.61 3.01 -22.57
CA LYS A 86 1.67 3.85 -23.33
C LYS A 86 0.86 4.78 -22.42
N PHE A 87 0.40 4.25 -21.28
CA PHE A 87 -0.36 5.02 -20.31
C PHE A 87 0.47 6.18 -19.72
N VAL A 88 1.67 5.93 -19.24
CA VAL A 88 2.48 6.98 -18.60
C VAL A 88 2.95 8.04 -19.62
N LEU A 89 3.20 7.66 -20.86
CA LEU A 89 3.51 8.61 -21.93
C LEU A 89 2.29 9.51 -22.27
N ALA A 90 1.09 8.94 -22.28
CA ALA A 90 -0.14 9.71 -22.46
C ALA A 90 -0.39 10.71 -21.31
N HIS A 91 0.16 10.45 -20.12
CA HIS A 91 0.11 11.34 -18.94
C HIS A 91 1.33 12.27 -18.82
N GLY A 92 2.08 12.48 -19.89
CA GLY A 92 3.07 13.55 -20.01
C GLY A 92 4.52 13.15 -19.72
N LEU A 93 4.79 11.88 -19.32
CA LEU A 93 6.18 11.41 -19.20
C LEU A 93 6.81 11.26 -20.58
N LYS A 94 8.12 11.40 -20.67
CA LYS A 94 8.87 11.29 -21.93
C LYS A 94 9.76 10.05 -21.92
N LEU A 95 9.70 9.27 -23.00
CA LEU A 95 10.62 8.15 -23.23
C LEU A 95 11.97 8.71 -23.70
N LYS A 96 13.04 8.48 -22.92
CA LYS A 96 14.41 8.84 -23.32
C LYS A 96 15.10 7.75 -24.12
N ARG A 97 14.99 6.51 -23.65
CA ARG A 97 15.73 5.39 -24.23
C ARG A 97 15.01 4.08 -24.01
N VAL A 98 15.10 3.19 -24.99
CA VAL A 98 14.75 1.78 -24.84
C VAL A 98 16.05 1.00 -24.71
N ASN A 99 16.24 0.35 -23.55
CA ASN A 99 17.46 -0.41 -23.25
C ASN A 99 17.33 -1.88 -23.69
N ALA A 100 16.14 -2.48 -23.48
CA ALA A 100 15.86 -3.85 -23.87
C ALA A 100 14.36 -4.04 -24.10
N VAL A 101 14.03 -4.98 -24.96
CA VAL A 101 12.65 -5.40 -25.26
C VAL A 101 12.57 -6.91 -25.18
N LEU A 102 11.56 -7.40 -24.45
CA LEU A 102 11.18 -8.80 -24.41
C LEU A 102 9.81 -8.94 -25.07
N GLU A 103 9.76 -9.66 -26.17
CA GLU A 103 8.52 -10.05 -26.84
C GLU A 103 8.04 -11.41 -26.35
N PHE A 104 6.74 -11.59 -26.16
CA PHE A 104 6.15 -12.85 -25.72
C PHE A 104 4.73 -13.04 -26.26
N GLN A 105 4.31 -14.31 -26.36
CA GLN A 105 2.91 -14.64 -26.67
C GLN A 105 2.08 -14.43 -25.41
N GLN A 106 0.97 -13.68 -25.52
CA GLN A 106 0.06 -13.43 -24.41
C GLN A 106 -1.33 -14.01 -24.65
N ARG A 107 -1.91 -14.52 -23.60
CA ARG A 107 -3.29 -15.02 -23.59
C ARG A 107 -3.83 -15.04 -22.15
N PRO A 108 -5.14 -15.07 -21.92
CA PRO A 108 -5.75 -15.07 -20.59
C PRO A 108 -5.66 -16.45 -19.90
N ILE A 109 -4.43 -16.92 -19.65
CA ILE A 109 -4.13 -18.30 -19.18
C ILE A 109 -4.77 -18.65 -17.84
N PHE A 110 -5.09 -17.67 -17.00
CA PHE A 110 -5.72 -17.88 -15.67
C PHE A 110 -7.20 -17.57 -15.64
N LYS A 111 -7.82 -17.20 -16.76
CA LYS A 111 -9.23 -16.78 -16.80
C LYS A 111 -10.16 -17.82 -16.18
N GLU A 112 -10.13 -19.04 -16.71
CA GLU A 112 -11.00 -20.14 -16.22
C GLU A 112 -10.76 -20.47 -14.74
N TYR A 113 -9.48 -20.48 -14.32
CA TYR A 113 -9.12 -20.71 -12.91
C TYR A 113 -9.70 -19.61 -12.02
N VAL A 114 -9.49 -18.34 -12.37
CA VAL A 114 -9.97 -17.20 -11.58
C VAL A 114 -11.51 -17.21 -11.52
N GLU A 115 -12.19 -17.39 -12.65
CA GLU A 115 -13.65 -17.45 -12.72
C GLU A 115 -14.22 -18.58 -11.85
N ARG A 116 -13.57 -19.76 -11.86
CA ARG A 116 -13.95 -20.89 -11.01
C ARG A 116 -13.82 -20.54 -9.52
N ILE A 117 -12.68 -19.98 -9.09
CA ILE A 117 -12.47 -19.62 -7.68
C ILE A 117 -13.44 -18.52 -7.23
N VAL A 118 -13.69 -17.51 -8.08
CA VAL A 118 -14.67 -16.45 -7.80
C VAL A 118 -16.07 -17.03 -7.61
N ARG A 119 -16.48 -17.96 -8.48
CA ARG A 119 -17.78 -18.65 -8.34
C ARG A 119 -17.87 -19.41 -7.02
N LEU A 120 -16.86 -20.25 -6.68
CA LEU A 120 -16.83 -21.00 -5.42
C LEU A 120 -16.89 -20.07 -4.20
N ARG A 121 -16.22 -18.90 -4.27
CA ARG A 121 -16.27 -17.88 -3.23
C ARG A 121 -17.65 -17.24 -3.08
N ARG A 122 -18.38 -17.04 -4.19
CA ARG A 122 -19.76 -16.51 -4.18
C ARG A 122 -20.74 -17.51 -3.58
N GLU A 123 -20.59 -18.79 -3.92
CA GLU A 123 -21.44 -19.90 -3.46
C GLU A 123 -21.14 -20.32 -2.01
N SER A 124 -20.03 -19.87 -1.44
CA SER A 124 -19.62 -20.20 -0.07
C SER A 124 -20.64 -19.73 0.96
N ARG A 125 -21.01 -20.61 1.87
CA ARG A 125 -22.00 -20.34 2.92
C ARG A 125 -21.40 -19.74 4.18
N THR A 126 -20.14 -20.02 4.47
CA THR A 126 -19.44 -19.57 5.69
C THR A 126 -18.37 -18.54 5.41
N ALA A 127 -18.05 -17.70 6.40
CA ALA A 127 -16.95 -16.74 6.33
C ALA A 127 -15.59 -17.45 6.17
N SER A 128 -15.43 -18.63 6.77
CA SER A 128 -14.20 -19.44 6.66
C SER A 128 -13.98 -19.93 5.25
N GLU A 129 -15.00 -20.45 4.59
CA GLU A 129 -14.92 -20.87 3.18
C GLU A 129 -14.58 -19.68 2.26
N LYS A 130 -15.27 -18.54 2.44
CA LYS A 130 -14.97 -17.31 1.69
C LYS A 130 -13.53 -16.86 1.84
N ASN A 131 -12.98 -16.96 3.06
CA ASN A 131 -11.59 -16.63 3.32
C ASN A 131 -10.63 -17.66 2.70
N CYS A 132 -10.95 -18.94 2.73
CA CYS A 132 -10.16 -19.98 2.08
C CYS A 132 -10.01 -19.70 0.59
N TRP A 133 -11.10 -19.46 -0.13
CA TRP A 133 -11.05 -19.14 -1.56
C TRP A 133 -10.35 -17.83 -1.86
N LYS A 134 -10.45 -16.83 -0.98
CA LYS A 134 -9.66 -15.59 -1.08
C LYS A 134 -8.15 -15.88 -0.99
N ILE A 135 -7.72 -16.74 -0.07
CA ILE A 135 -6.31 -17.13 0.08
C ILE A 135 -5.84 -17.90 -1.16
N VAL A 136 -6.64 -18.84 -1.66
CA VAL A 136 -6.33 -19.61 -2.88
C VAL A 136 -6.13 -18.69 -4.09
N LEU A 137 -7.02 -17.70 -4.28
CA LEU A 137 -6.90 -16.72 -5.37
C LEU A 137 -5.62 -15.87 -5.24
N ASN A 138 -5.36 -15.34 -4.05
CA ASN A 138 -4.19 -14.48 -3.82
C ASN A 138 -2.87 -15.27 -3.87
N SER A 139 -2.87 -16.55 -3.53
CA SER A 139 -1.67 -17.40 -3.56
C SER A 139 -1.15 -17.66 -4.97
N LEU A 140 -2.01 -17.59 -5.99
CA LEU A 140 -1.60 -17.73 -7.39
C LEU A 140 -0.53 -16.71 -7.77
N TYR A 141 -0.81 -15.43 -7.51
CA TYR A 141 0.13 -14.34 -7.78
C TYR A 141 1.44 -14.50 -6.99
N GLY A 142 1.34 -14.77 -5.68
CA GLY A 142 2.51 -14.97 -4.83
C GLY A 142 3.38 -16.13 -5.30
N ARG A 143 2.78 -17.23 -5.78
CA ARG A 143 3.51 -18.37 -6.35
C ARG A 143 4.28 -18.01 -7.61
N MET A 144 3.78 -17.11 -8.44
CA MET A 144 4.47 -16.65 -9.67
C MET A 144 5.71 -15.80 -9.38
N LEU A 145 5.83 -15.23 -8.18
CA LEU A 145 6.96 -14.38 -7.76
C LEU A 145 7.83 -15.05 -6.69
N LEU A 146 7.66 -16.34 -6.45
CA LEU A 146 8.41 -17.06 -5.45
C LEU A 146 9.90 -17.12 -5.84
N ASP A 147 10.76 -16.59 -4.97
CA ASP A 147 12.20 -16.65 -5.15
C ASP A 147 12.76 -17.96 -4.58
N SER A 148 13.10 -18.88 -5.49
CA SER A 148 13.66 -20.19 -5.14
C SER A 148 15.06 -20.10 -4.49
N GLN A 149 15.79 -19.00 -4.65
CA GLN A 149 17.09 -18.81 -4.00
C GLN A 149 16.98 -18.71 -2.48
N ASN A 150 15.83 -18.27 -1.99
CA ASN A 150 15.55 -18.11 -0.56
C ASN A 150 15.14 -19.44 0.11
N PHE A 151 15.03 -20.52 -0.64
CA PHE A 151 14.70 -21.82 -0.06
C PHE A 151 15.80 -22.29 0.87
N VAL A 152 15.39 -22.95 1.93
CA VAL A 152 16.26 -23.48 2.96
C VAL A 152 15.90 -24.94 3.20
N ASN A 153 16.88 -25.83 3.10
CA ASN A 153 16.73 -27.21 3.50
C ASN A 153 16.90 -27.30 5.02
N CYS A 154 15.90 -27.84 5.71
CA CYS A 154 15.99 -28.13 7.13
C CYS A 154 16.12 -29.64 7.33
N ARG A 155 17.19 -30.07 8.00
CA ARG A 155 17.42 -31.47 8.37
C ARG A 155 17.34 -31.63 9.88
N VAL A 156 16.58 -32.63 10.29
CA VAL A 156 16.50 -33.08 11.68
C VAL A 156 17.66 -34.05 11.91
N VAL A 157 18.56 -33.73 12.80
CA VAL A 157 19.80 -34.46 13.01
C VAL A 157 19.86 -35.00 14.43
N ARG A 158 20.19 -36.27 14.55
CA ARG A 158 20.52 -36.93 15.80
C ARG A 158 21.95 -37.44 15.71
N GLY A 159 22.71 -37.29 16.77
CA GLY A 159 24.09 -37.72 16.85
C GLY A 159 25.12 -36.68 16.36
N GLU A 160 26.17 -36.56 17.12
CA GLU A 160 27.21 -35.53 17.00
C GLU A 160 27.96 -35.57 15.66
N ARG A 161 28.38 -36.73 15.21
CA ARG A 161 29.13 -36.88 13.94
C ARG A 161 28.37 -36.39 12.74
N HIS A 162 27.05 -36.66 12.67
CA HIS A 162 26.21 -36.23 11.58
C HIS A 162 25.98 -34.70 11.64
N CYS A 163 25.78 -34.18 12.84
CA CYS A 163 25.65 -32.75 13.05
C CYS A 163 26.93 -32.02 12.61
N ALA A 164 28.09 -32.46 13.06
CA ALA A 164 29.38 -31.87 12.69
C ALA A 164 29.60 -31.88 11.16
N LYS A 165 29.27 -32.98 10.47
CA LYS A 165 29.37 -33.06 9.01
C LYS A 165 28.52 -32.01 8.29
N LEU A 166 27.29 -31.75 8.76
CA LEU A 166 26.40 -30.77 8.15
C LEU A 166 26.79 -29.33 8.49
N VAL A 167 27.23 -29.09 9.72
CA VAL A 167 27.68 -27.76 10.16
C VAL A 167 28.96 -27.34 9.45
N ASN A 168 29.84 -28.26 9.16
CA ASN A 168 31.12 -28.05 8.40
C ASN A 168 30.89 -27.97 6.88
N SER A 169 29.67 -28.15 6.40
CA SER A 169 29.36 -28.03 4.97
C SER A 169 29.40 -26.58 4.50
N LYS A 170 29.91 -26.34 3.27
CA LYS A 170 29.85 -25.03 2.59
C LYS A 170 28.41 -24.50 2.41
N LEU A 171 27.42 -25.36 2.45
CA LEU A 171 26.01 -25.03 2.31
C LEU A 171 25.33 -24.68 3.64
N TYR A 172 26.03 -24.82 4.75
CA TYR A 172 25.51 -24.50 6.08
C TYR A 172 25.09 -23.02 6.20
N ARG A 173 23.93 -22.77 6.83
CA ARG A 173 23.45 -21.43 7.17
C ARG A 173 23.38 -21.21 8.68
N LYS A 174 22.68 -22.07 9.38
CA LYS A 174 22.48 -22.01 10.83
C LYS A 174 22.03 -23.36 11.38
N HIS A 175 22.04 -23.51 12.67
CA HIS A 175 21.40 -24.64 13.36
C HIS A 175 20.61 -24.16 14.57
N THR A 176 19.69 -24.98 15.05
CA THR A 176 18.92 -24.77 16.28
C THR A 176 18.98 -26.07 17.08
N VAL A 177 19.54 -25.99 18.28
CA VAL A 177 19.56 -27.13 19.22
C VAL A 177 18.17 -27.21 19.86
N VAL A 178 17.47 -28.32 19.63
CA VAL A 178 16.14 -28.60 20.19
C VAL A 178 16.25 -29.31 21.53
N SER A 179 17.18 -30.27 21.60
CA SER A 179 17.55 -31.01 22.82
C SER A 179 19.00 -31.53 22.68
N PRO A 180 19.61 -32.07 23.75
CA PRO A 180 20.98 -32.59 23.67
C PRO A 180 21.22 -33.54 22.50
N ASN A 181 20.22 -34.32 22.09
CA ASN A 181 20.30 -35.29 21.01
C ASN A 181 19.52 -34.93 19.74
N LEU A 182 19.02 -33.69 19.61
CA LEU A 182 18.20 -33.26 18.49
C LEU A 182 18.56 -31.85 18.04
N VAL A 183 19.06 -31.74 16.82
CA VAL A 183 19.47 -30.48 16.20
C VAL A 183 18.77 -30.30 14.85
N LEU A 184 18.24 -29.15 14.61
CA LEU A 184 17.76 -28.72 13.28
C LEU A 184 18.89 -27.98 12.57
N VAL A 185 19.38 -28.54 11.47
CA VAL A 185 20.42 -27.92 10.65
C VAL A 185 19.80 -27.34 9.37
N TYR A 186 20.01 -26.08 9.16
CA TYR A 186 19.52 -25.35 8.00
C TYR A 186 20.66 -25.11 7.02
N SER A 187 20.44 -25.48 5.76
CA SER A 187 21.43 -25.36 4.70
C SER A 187 20.81 -24.75 3.43
N THR A 188 21.62 -24.10 2.63
CA THR A 188 21.24 -23.73 1.27
C THR A 188 21.04 -25.01 0.45
N PRO A 189 20.03 -25.08 -0.45
CA PRO A 189 19.93 -26.19 -1.40
C PRO A 189 21.20 -26.29 -2.26
N PRO A 190 21.69 -27.50 -2.57
CA PRO A 190 22.88 -27.66 -3.40
C PRO A 190 22.67 -27.19 -4.85
N SER A 191 21.44 -27.21 -5.31
CA SER A 191 21.02 -26.68 -6.61
C SER A 191 19.68 -25.98 -6.49
N VAL A 192 19.48 -24.95 -7.30
CA VAL A 192 18.22 -24.21 -7.37
C VAL A 192 17.72 -24.28 -8.80
N THR A 193 16.49 -24.78 -8.98
CA THR A 193 15.82 -24.79 -10.28
C THR A 193 14.92 -23.57 -10.39
N TYR A 194 15.17 -22.74 -11.39
CA TYR A 194 14.34 -21.58 -11.71
C TYR A 194 13.14 -21.99 -12.58
N ALA A 195 12.16 -22.63 -11.96
CA ALA A 195 10.90 -23.01 -12.62
C ALA A 195 9.75 -22.04 -12.38
N THR A 196 10.00 -20.97 -11.63
CA THR A 196 8.99 -19.97 -11.30
C THR A 196 8.79 -19.03 -12.50
N PRO A 197 7.57 -18.88 -13.04
CA PRO A 197 7.30 -18.01 -14.19
C PRO A 197 7.24 -16.54 -13.78
N ILE A 198 8.37 -15.97 -13.36
CA ILE A 198 8.50 -14.62 -12.83
C ILE A 198 7.97 -13.53 -13.77
N LEU A 199 8.07 -13.75 -15.09
CA LEU A 199 7.54 -12.83 -16.10
C LEU A 199 6.02 -12.69 -16.00
N ILE A 200 5.31 -13.77 -15.71
CA ILE A 200 3.86 -13.73 -15.52
C ILE A 200 3.53 -12.92 -14.26
N GLY A 201 4.21 -13.19 -13.14
CA GLY A 201 4.02 -12.42 -11.91
C GLY A 201 4.37 -10.94 -12.06
N GLY A 202 5.46 -10.62 -12.76
CA GLY A 202 5.87 -9.26 -13.09
C GLY A 202 4.85 -8.54 -13.97
N THR A 203 4.30 -9.22 -14.97
CA THR A 203 3.23 -8.69 -15.84
C THR A 203 1.96 -8.39 -15.03
N ILE A 204 1.51 -9.32 -14.18
CA ILE A 204 0.34 -9.12 -13.31
C ILE A 204 0.56 -7.89 -12.41
N LEU A 205 1.72 -7.75 -11.78
CA LEU A 205 2.04 -6.59 -10.96
C LEU A 205 2.03 -5.28 -11.74
N CYS A 206 2.59 -5.29 -12.95
CA CYS A 206 2.62 -4.12 -13.82
C CYS A 206 1.20 -3.70 -14.26
N LEU A 207 0.38 -4.67 -14.69
CA LEU A 207 -1.01 -4.42 -15.09
C LEU A 207 -1.88 -4.00 -13.91
N SER A 208 -1.66 -4.54 -12.72
CA SER A 208 -2.34 -4.11 -11.48
C SER A 208 -2.08 -2.63 -11.18
N LYS A 209 -0.82 -2.17 -11.29
CA LYS A 209 -0.48 -0.75 -11.14
C LYS A 209 -1.15 0.11 -12.22
N LEU A 210 -1.18 -0.37 -13.45
CA LEU A 210 -1.85 0.31 -14.56
C LEU A 210 -3.35 0.48 -14.28
N VAL A 211 -4.03 -0.57 -13.84
CA VAL A 211 -5.47 -0.52 -13.50
C VAL A 211 -5.73 0.52 -12.40
N GLN A 212 -4.89 0.56 -11.36
CA GLN A 212 -5.03 1.52 -10.27
C GLN A 212 -4.78 2.96 -10.73
N SER A 213 -3.73 3.18 -11.54
CA SER A 213 -3.45 4.50 -12.13
C SER A 213 -4.58 4.94 -13.07
N TYR A 214 -5.06 4.04 -13.92
CA TYR A 214 -6.19 4.31 -14.81
C TYR A 214 -7.44 4.72 -14.02
N TYR A 215 -7.78 3.97 -12.94
CA TYR A 215 -8.93 4.30 -12.12
C TYR A 215 -8.81 5.70 -11.53
N PHE A 216 -7.66 6.07 -10.99
CA PHE A 216 -7.48 7.39 -10.38
C PHE A 216 -7.43 8.51 -11.44
N TYR A 217 -6.57 8.40 -12.45
CA TYR A 217 -6.34 9.47 -13.42
C TYR A 217 -7.45 9.59 -14.47
N GLU A 218 -7.97 8.47 -14.95
CA GLU A 218 -8.93 8.47 -16.05
C GLU A 218 -10.39 8.41 -15.59
N ARG A 219 -10.64 8.05 -14.33
CA ARG A 219 -12.01 7.95 -13.80
C ARG A 219 -12.23 8.93 -12.65
N VAL A 220 -11.48 8.83 -11.56
CA VAL A 220 -11.68 9.72 -10.40
C VAL A 220 -11.42 11.18 -10.77
N GLN A 221 -10.26 11.50 -11.36
CA GLN A 221 -9.93 12.89 -11.71
C GLN A 221 -10.82 13.50 -12.80
N ARG A 222 -11.49 12.67 -13.61
CA ARG A 222 -12.44 13.17 -14.63
C ARG A 222 -13.87 13.33 -14.12
N CYS A 223 -14.24 12.54 -13.09
CA CYS A 223 -15.60 12.54 -12.57
C CYS A 223 -15.79 13.47 -11.38
N PHE A 224 -14.71 13.80 -10.66
CA PHE A 224 -14.73 14.67 -9.50
C PHE A 224 -13.91 15.94 -9.76
N ALA A 225 -14.35 17.07 -9.23
CA ALA A 225 -13.61 18.33 -9.27
C ALA A 225 -12.50 18.28 -8.21
N LYS A 226 -11.24 18.37 -8.63
CA LYS A 226 -10.04 18.41 -7.76
C LYS A 226 -9.99 17.31 -6.69
N PRO A 227 -10.16 16.03 -7.05
CA PRO A 227 -10.05 14.97 -6.06
C PRO A 227 -8.60 14.85 -5.59
N GLU A 228 -8.41 14.77 -4.29
CA GLU A 228 -7.08 14.60 -3.66
C GLU A 228 -6.92 13.18 -3.14
N LEU A 229 -5.84 12.49 -3.53
CA LEU A 229 -5.54 11.16 -3.01
C LEU A 229 -5.15 11.26 -1.53
N VAL A 230 -5.85 10.54 -0.68
CA VAL A 230 -5.57 10.44 0.76
C VAL A 230 -4.61 9.27 1.02
N PHE A 231 -4.91 8.10 0.51
CA PHE A 231 -4.00 6.95 0.48
C PHE A 231 -4.37 5.94 -0.60
N SER A 232 -3.42 5.08 -0.93
CA SER A 232 -3.68 3.87 -1.70
C SER A 232 -2.97 2.67 -1.05
N ASP A 233 -3.58 1.48 -1.11
CA ASP A 233 -2.97 0.24 -0.60
C ASP A 233 -3.24 -0.91 -1.56
N THR A 234 -2.30 -1.15 -2.46
CA THR A 234 -2.28 -2.26 -3.44
C THR A 234 -3.40 -2.20 -4.47
N ASP A 235 -4.64 -2.38 -4.07
CA ASP A 235 -5.85 -2.49 -4.87
C ASP A 235 -6.98 -1.55 -4.38
N SER A 236 -6.67 -0.67 -3.43
CA SER A 236 -7.61 0.31 -2.90
C SER A 236 -7.12 1.74 -3.10
N VAL A 237 -8.06 2.65 -3.29
CA VAL A 237 -7.84 4.10 -3.44
C VAL A 237 -8.80 4.82 -2.51
N CYS A 238 -8.27 5.68 -1.66
CA CYS A 238 -9.05 6.59 -0.85
C CYS A 238 -8.73 8.02 -1.28
N PHE A 239 -9.75 8.79 -1.63
CA PHE A 239 -9.59 10.16 -2.08
C PHE A 239 -10.61 11.08 -1.41
N MET A 240 -10.25 12.33 -1.25
CA MET A 240 -11.11 13.42 -0.79
C MET A 240 -11.73 14.10 -2.01
N TYR A 241 -12.97 14.55 -1.86
CA TYR A 241 -13.72 15.32 -2.87
C TYR A 241 -14.61 16.37 -2.19
N THR A 242 -15.04 17.35 -2.93
CA THR A 242 -15.79 18.52 -2.42
C THR A 242 -17.22 18.60 -2.92
N GLU A 243 -17.64 17.69 -3.79
CA GLU A 243 -18.96 17.66 -4.40
C GLU A 243 -20.07 17.41 -3.37
N GLU A 244 -21.20 18.07 -3.59
CA GLU A 244 -22.43 17.79 -2.88
C GLU A 244 -23.05 16.44 -3.30
N GLU A 245 -24.04 15.95 -2.56
CA GLU A 245 -24.62 14.62 -2.73
C GLU A 245 -25.11 14.32 -4.16
N ALA A 246 -25.81 15.26 -4.78
CA ALA A 246 -26.36 15.06 -6.14
C ALA A 246 -25.25 14.93 -7.19
N GLU A 247 -24.19 15.72 -7.08
CA GLU A 247 -23.03 15.68 -7.97
C GLU A 247 -22.21 14.41 -7.74
N TYR A 248 -22.04 14.02 -6.48
CA TYR A 248 -21.41 12.76 -6.11
C TYR A 248 -22.12 11.56 -6.73
N ARG A 249 -23.47 11.52 -6.68
CA ARG A 249 -24.26 10.45 -7.31
C ARG A 249 -24.05 10.39 -8.82
N LYS A 250 -24.07 11.53 -9.51
CA LYS A 250 -23.77 11.61 -10.96
C LYS A 250 -22.36 11.13 -11.28
N ALA A 251 -21.37 11.53 -10.47
CA ALA A 251 -20.00 11.03 -10.63
C ALA A 251 -19.92 9.50 -10.47
N ARG A 252 -20.60 8.94 -9.50
CA ARG A 252 -20.69 7.48 -9.29
C ARG A 252 -21.35 6.77 -10.46
N GLU A 253 -22.46 7.28 -10.92
CA GLU A 253 -23.19 6.72 -12.09
C GLU A 253 -22.29 6.71 -13.34
N SER A 254 -21.55 7.79 -13.60
CA SER A 254 -20.61 7.87 -14.72
C SER A 254 -19.43 6.89 -14.61
N MET A 255 -19.16 6.35 -13.42
CA MET A 255 -18.14 5.33 -13.16
C MET A 255 -18.70 3.90 -13.22
N GLY A 256 -19.92 3.71 -13.70
CA GLY A 256 -20.61 2.43 -13.75
C GLY A 256 -19.88 1.34 -14.50
N ASP A 257 -18.99 1.66 -15.43
CA ASP A 257 -18.16 0.70 -16.15
C ASP A 257 -16.98 0.12 -15.34
N VAL A 258 -16.58 0.76 -14.25
CA VAL A 258 -15.46 0.34 -13.39
C VAL A 258 -15.86 0.06 -11.94
N PHE A 259 -17.15 0.21 -11.59
CA PHE A 259 -17.61 0.14 -10.22
C PHE A 259 -18.59 -1.03 -9.95
N ASP A 260 -18.48 -1.66 -8.78
CA ASP A 260 -19.41 -2.65 -8.23
C ASP A 260 -20.34 -1.97 -7.23
N PHE A 261 -21.59 -1.74 -7.63
CA PHE A 261 -22.62 -1.09 -6.82
C PHE A 261 -23.34 -2.04 -5.85
N SER A 262 -22.89 -3.28 -5.70
CA SER A 262 -23.54 -4.24 -4.80
C SER A 262 -23.39 -3.92 -3.31
N SER A 263 -22.70 -2.85 -2.96
CA SER A 263 -22.59 -2.31 -1.60
C SER A 263 -23.66 -1.27 -1.28
N PHE A 264 -24.34 -0.72 -2.28
CA PHE A 264 -25.50 0.15 -2.06
C PHE A 264 -26.67 -0.65 -1.48
N GLU A 265 -27.66 -0.02 -0.88
CA GLU A 265 -28.82 -0.73 -0.36
C GLU A 265 -29.75 -1.22 -1.48
N PRO A 266 -30.35 -2.40 -1.30
CA PRO A 266 -31.42 -2.86 -2.19
C PRO A 266 -32.60 -1.86 -2.14
N GLY A 267 -32.79 -1.08 -3.16
CA GLY A 267 -33.77 0.03 -3.21
C GLY A 267 -33.14 1.38 -3.52
N ASP A 268 -31.82 1.48 -3.51
CA ASP A 268 -31.09 2.62 -4.08
C ASP A 268 -31.10 2.49 -5.61
N GLU A 269 -31.26 3.60 -6.31
CA GLU A 269 -31.28 3.66 -7.78
C GLU A 269 -30.00 3.12 -8.43
N LEU A 270 -28.86 3.25 -7.73
CA LEU A 270 -27.57 2.74 -8.18
C LEU A 270 -27.30 1.28 -7.78
N TYR A 271 -28.19 0.66 -6.96
CA TYR A 271 -27.96 -0.71 -6.54
C TYR A 271 -27.95 -1.69 -7.71
N SER A 272 -26.91 -2.51 -7.77
CA SER A 272 -26.82 -3.63 -8.71
C SER A 272 -25.92 -4.72 -8.15
N ASP A 273 -26.39 -5.97 -8.16
CA ASP A 273 -25.61 -7.14 -7.78
C ASP A 273 -24.94 -7.85 -8.98
N ALA A 274 -25.14 -7.35 -10.18
CA ALA A 274 -24.60 -7.92 -11.41
C ALA A 274 -23.07 -8.08 -11.40
N ARG A 275 -22.37 -7.13 -10.74
CA ARG A 275 -20.90 -7.12 -10.62
C ARG A 275 -20.40 -7.54 -9.23
N LYS A 276 -21.27 -8.05 -8.39
CA LYS A 276 -20.92 -8.46 -7.03
C LYS A 276 -19.77 -9.47 -7.02
N ALA A 277 -18.70 -9.08 -6.33
CA ALA A 277 -17.46 -9.85 -6.22
C ALA A 277 -16.81 -10.24 -7.58
N CYS A 278 -17.04 -9.47 -8.64
CA CYS A 278 -16.30 -9.59 -9.90
C CYS A 278 -14.93 -8.97 -9.75
N PRO A 279 -13.84 -9.67 -10.11
CA PRO A 279 -12.50 -9.05 -10.17
C PRO A 279 -12.47 -7.92 -11.20
N GLY A 280 -11.67 -6.87 -10.89
CA GLY A 280 -11.46 -5.74 -11.80
C GLY A 280 -12.45 -4.57 -11.62
N PHE A 281 -13.42 -4.70 -10.73
CA PHE A 281 -14.33 -3.61 -10.36
C PHE A 281 -14.02 -3.07 -8.97
N TYR A 282 -14.05 -1.76 -8.82
CA TYR A 282 -13.91 -1.07 -7.55
C TYR A 282 -15.23 -1.10 -6.78
N LYS A 283 -15.15 -1.20 -5.47
CA LYS A 283 -16.30 -1.25 -4.58
C LYS A 283 -16.06 -0.37 -3.36
N ALA A 284 -17.07 0.33 -2.89
CA ALA A 284 -16.98 1.05 -1.62
C ALA A 284 -16.79 0.08 -0.46
N GLU A 285 -15.72 0.26 0.32
CA GLU A 285 -15.31 -0.64 1.40
C GLU A 285 -15.65 -0.11 2.80
N LEU A 286 -16.31 1.03 2.91
CA LEU A 286 -16.66 1.57 4.21
C LEU A 286 -17.63 0.64 4.94
N PRO A 287 -17.44 0.50 6.26
CA PRO A 287 -18.37 -0.29 7.06
C PRO A 287 -19.73 0.39 7.03
N TYR A 288 -20.72 -0.34 6.56
CA TYR A 288 -22.10 0.10 6.45
C TYR A 288 -22.79 -0.12 7.78
N GLY A 289 -23.14 0.97 8.48
CA GLY A 289 -24.13 0.92 9.55
C GLY A 289 -25.53 0.88 8.93
N SER A 290 -26.40 0.02 9.43
CA SER A 290 -27.76 -0.21 8.92
C SER A 290 -28.72 0.96 9.03
N ALA A 291 -28.31 2.13 9.49
CA ALA A 291 -29.22 3.18 9.94
C ALA A 291 -29.23 4.48 9.12
N VAL A 292 -28.33 4.70 8.18
CA VAL A 292 -28.25 5.98 7.45
C VAL A 292 -28.38 5.75 5.96
N LYS A 293 -29.48 6.24 5.38
CA LYS A 293 -29.82 5.96 3.97
C LYS A 293 -28.98 6.70 2.94
N ASP A 294 -28.35 7.82 3.26
CA ASP A 294 -27.96 8.80 2.23
C ASP A 294 -26.45 9.13 2.12
N SER A 295 -25.55 8.49 2.91
CA SER A 295 -24.12 8.85 2.87
C SER A 295 -23.16 7.76 3.33
N LYS A 296 -23.49 6.50 3.13
CA LYS A 296 -22.84 5.35 3.77
C LYS A 296 -21.40 5.10 3.32
N ASP A 297 -21.01 5.54 2.16
CA ASP A 297 -19.68 5.33 1.59
C ASP A 297 -18.73 6.53 1.76
N ARG A 298 -19.16 7.56 2.52
CA ARG A 298 -18.34 8.75 2.78
C ARG A 298 -17.62 8.68 4.11
N ILE A 299 -16.36 9.11 4.08
CA ILE A 299 -15.52 9.32 5.27
C ILE A 299 -15.71 10.75 5.73
N SER A 300 -16.09 10.95 7.00
CA SER A 300 -16.19 12.27 7.63
C SER A 300 -14.85 12.72 8.22
N LEU A 301 -13.99 11.77 8.60
CA LEU A 301 -12.74 12.06 9.28
C LEU A 301 -11.67 11.06 8.88
N PHE A 302 -10.48 11.58 8.56
CA PHE A 302 -9.30 10.78 8.32
C PHE A 302 -8.08 11.36 9.04
N TYR A 303 -7.38 10.51 9.78
CA TYR A 303 -6.07 10.79 10.34
C TYR A 303 -5.09 9.74 9.85
N GLY A 304 -3.99 10.15 9.23
CA GLY A 304 -2.94 9.27 8.75
C GLY A 304 -1.56 9.81 9.05
N SER A 305 -0.66 8.95 9.55
CA SER A 305 0.71 9.33 9.85
C SER A 305 1.73 8.69 8.91
N CYS A 306 1.49 7.46 8.48
CA CYS A 306 2.31 6.77 7.49
C CYS A 306 1.57 5.57 6.90
N ALA A 307 2.19 4.89 5.94
CA ALA A 307 1.60 3.74 5.27
C ALA A 307 1.09 2.67 6.26
N LYS A 308 -0.19 2.32 6.16
CA LYS A 308 -0.90 1.35 7.03
C LYS A 308 -0.99 1.76 8.51
N MET A 309 -0.88 3.06 8.79
CA MET A 309 -1.09 3.64 10.12
C MET A 309 -2.01 4.85 9.99
N TYR A 310 -3.31 4.59 10.08
CA TYR A 310 -4.37 5.58 9.91
C TYR A 310 -5.64 5.19 10.67
N CYS A 311 -6.45 6.18 10.95
CA CYS A 311 -7.80 6.05 11.47
C CYS A 311 -8.75 6.80 10.56
N LEU A 312 -9.84 6.18 10.20
CA LEU A 312 -10.93 6.82 9.48
C LEU A 312 -12.27 6.59 10.20
N GLN A 313 -13.16 7.53 10.06
CA GLN A 313 -14.52 7.49 10.60
C GLN A 313 -15.49 7.83 9.47
N SER A 314 -16.53 7.04 9.31
CA SER A 314 -17.60 7.32 8.35
C SER A 314 -18.59 8.33 8.91
N VAL A 315 -19.42 8.91 8.05
CA VAL A 315 -20.55 9.77 8.46
C VAL A 315 -21.50 9.03 9.42
N ALA A 316 -21.56 7.70 9.36
CA ALA A 316 -22.36 6.85 10.26
C ALA A 316 -21.59 6.42 11.54
N ASP A 317 -20.54 7.13 11.94
CA ASP A 317 -19.69 6.85 13.11
C ASP A 317 -18.97 5.50 13.13
N SER A 318 -18.99 4.75 12.05
CA SER A 318 -18.19 3.54 11.94
C SER A 318 -16.71 3.87 11.81
N GLN A 319 -15.85 3.19 12.58
CA GLN A 319 -14.43 3.48 12.65
C GLN A 319 -13.60 2.33 12.10
N ILE A 320 -12.58 2.67 11.32
CA ILE A 320 -11.53 1.73 10.91
C ILE A 320 -10.19 2.25 11.40
N VAL A 321 -9.52 1.45 12.23
CA VAL A 321 -8.19 1.75 12.75
C VAL A 321 -7.18 0.77 12.16
N LYS A 322 -6.18 1.28 11.48
CA LYS A 322 -5.04 0.53 10.97
C LYS A 322 -3.78 1.02 11.64
N ALA A 323 -3.11 0.14 12.39
CA ALA A 323 -1.88 0.45 13.11
C ALA A 323 -0.89 -0.71 12.88
N LYS A 324 -0.11 -0.62 11.81
CA LYS A 324 0.88 -1.64 11.43
C LYS A 324 1.88 -1.88 12.55
N GLY A 325 2.06 -3.14 12.90
CA GLY A 325 3.01 -3.56 13.93
C GLY A 325 2.52 -3.37 15.37
N VAL A 326 1.33 -2.83 15.60
CA VAL A 326 0.72 -2.76 16.93
C VAL A 326 0.01 -4.06 17.24
N PRO A 327 0.26 -4.69 18.40
CA PRO A 327 -0.45 -5.89 18.83
C PRO A 327 -1.96 -5.68 18.88
N PHE A 328 -2.73 -6.72 18.54
CA PHE A 328 -4.19 -6.62 18.46
C PHE A 328 -4.85 -6.16 19.77
N CYS A 329 -4.33 -6.62 20.92
CA CYS A 329 -4.83 -6.22 22.24
C CYS A 329 -4.71 -4.70 22.50
N LEU A 330 -3.65 -4.07 21.98
CA LEU A 330 -3.41 -2.63 22.14
C LEU A 330 -4.10 -1.80 21.04
N ARG A 331 -4.45 -2.41 19.90
CA ARG A 331 -5.11 -1.70 18.81
C ARG A 331 -6.50 -1.19 19.18
N ARG A 332 -7.17 -1.88 20.10
CA ARG A 332 -8.51 -1.51 20.58
C ARG A 332 -8.55 -0.18 21.34
N SER A 333 -7.43 0.27 21.89
CA SER A 333 -7.33 1.57 22.56
C SER A 333 -7.02 2.73 21.61
N LEU A 334 -6.84 2.46 20.31
CA LEU A 334 -6.58 3.47 19.31
C LEU A 334 -7.90 3.89 18.64
N GLY A 335 -8.08 5.19 18.49
CA GLY A 335 -9.24 5.78 17.83
C GLY A 335 -8.91 7.19 17.31
N PRO A 336 -9.89 7.91 16.78
CA PRO A 336 -9.69 9.25 16.21
C PRO A 336 -8.98 10.20 17.14
N GLN A 337 -9.38 10.25 18.42
CA GLN A 337 -8.77 11.12 19.42
C GLN A 337 -7.28 10.81 19.63
N THR A 338 -6.90 9.53 19.70
CA THR A 338 -5.49 9.14 19.87
C THR A 338 -4.63 9.56 18.69
N TYR A 339 -5.17 9.44 17.47
CA TYR A 339 -4.49 9.90 16.26
C TYR A 339 -4.40 11.43 16.19
N HIS A 340 -5.47 12.13 16.55
CA HIS A 340 -5.47 13.59 16.64
C HIS A 340 -4.38 14.10 17.61
N GLU A 341 -4.35 13.57 18.82
CA GLU A 341 -3.35 13.96 19.84
C GLU A 341 -1.91 13.65 19.38
N ALA A 342 -1.69 12.51 18.71
CA ALA A 342 -0.38 12.19 18.17
C ALA A 342 0.05 13.16 17.08
N ILE A 343 -0.85 13.53 16.16
CA ILE A 343 -0.56 14.35 14.98
C ILE A 343 -0.42 15.84 15.35
N PHE A 344 -1.35 16.38 16.13
CA PHE A 344 -1.39 17.83 16.40
C PHE A 344 -0.65 18.24 17.68
N ASN A 345 -0.55 17.33 18.66
CA ASN A 345 0.05 17.63 19.97
C ASN A 345 1.37 16.86 20.21
N ASN A 346 1.91 16.15 19.21
CA ASN A 346 3.09 15.29 19.33
C ASN A 346 3.02 14.31 20.50
N SER A 347 1.82 13.89 20.89
CA SER A 347 1.60 13.00 22.02
C SER A 347 2.15 11.61 21.74
N ILE A 348 2.95 11.06 22.65
CA ILE A 348 3.53 9.72 22.52
C ILE A 348 2.61 8.71 23.18
N THR A 349 1.82 8.01 22.39
CA THR A 349 1.00 6.90 22.88
C THR A 349 1.84 5.64 23.02
N GLN A 350 1.85 5.04 24.21
CA GLN A 350 2.54 3.79 24.53
C GLN A 350 1.59 2.79 25.16
N GLY A 351 1.86 1.51 24.94
CA GLY A 351 1.11 0.43 25.55
C GLY A 351 2.03 -0.72 25.98
N THR A 352 1.57 -1.47 26.97
CA THR A 352 2.25 -2.65 27.49
C THR A 352 1.46 -3.88 27.13
N TYR A 353 2.12 -4.93 26.67
CA TYR A 353 1.50 -6.21 26.32
C TYR A 353 2.40 -7.39 26.66
N ASN A 354 1.79 -8.53 26.91
CA ASN A 354 2.49 -9.77 27.14
C ASN A 354 2.74 -10.50 25.81
N LYS A 355 3.96 -11.01 25.66
CA LYS A 355 4.37 -11.82 24.53
C LYS A 355 4.91 -13.15 25.04
N ILE A 356 4.45 -14.25 24.48
CA ILE A 356 5.02 -15.56 24.72
C ILE A 356 6.23 -15.73 23.79
N VAL A 357 7.38 -15.98 24.36
CA VAL A 357 8.64 -16.24 23.66
C VAL A 357 9.22 -17.58 24.08
N SER A 358 10.05 -18.17 23.23
CA SER A 358 10.77 -19.40 23.53
C SER A 358 12.26 -19.13 23.50
N TYR A 359 12.93 -19.40 24.62
CA TYR A 359 14.38 -19.42 24.72
C TYR A 359 14.81 -20.84 25.07
N ASN A 360 15.66 -21.44 24.25
CA ASN A 360 16.11 -22.82 24.42
C ASN A 360 14.95 -23.81 24.67
N HIS A 361 13.84 -23.63 23.93
CA HIS A 361 12.61 -24.42 24.03
C HIS A 361 11.84 -24.31 25.36
N VAL A 362 12.23 -23.38 26.24
CA VAL A 362 11.46 -23.03 27.43
C VAL A 362 10.60 -21.81 27.11
N LEU A 363 9.31 -21.91 27.40
CA LEU A 363 8.37 -20.82 27.16
C LEU A 363 8.44 -19.79 28.30
N HIS A 364 8.53 -18.55 27.92
CA HIS A 364 8.55 -17.41 28.85
C HIS A 364 7.48 -16.40 28.44
N THR A 365 6.93 -15.71 29.41
CA THR A 365 6.10 -14.52 29.16
C THR A 365 6.97 -13.28 29.37
N GLU A 366 7.12 -12.50 28.30
CA GLU A 366 7.79 -11.20 28.33
C GLU A 366 6.77 -10.08 28.39
N VAL A 367 6.99 -9.13 29.26
CA VAL A 367 6.24 -7.86 29.29
C VAL A 367 6.93 -6.86 28.38
N ASN A 368 6.29 -6.48 27.29
CA ASN A 368 6.85 -5.58 26.30
C ASN A 368 6.12 -4.24 26.32
N ARG A 369 6.89 -3.15 26.31
CA ARG A 369 6.40 -1.79 26.11
C ARG A 369 6.62 -1.37 24.68
N LYS A 370 5.59 -0.80 24.04
CA LYS A 370 5.65 -0.39 22.65
C LYS A 370 5.03 0.97 22.43
N ARG A 371 5.69 1.81 21.62
CA ARG A 371 5.07 2.99 21.02
C ARG A 371 4.02 2.52 20.00
N LEU A 372 2.81 3.04 20.10
CA LEU A 372 1.67 2.60 19.28
C LEU A 372 1.57 3.39 17.99
N LEU A 373 1.78 4.69 18.03
CA LEU A 373 1.75 5.57 16.87
C LEU A 373 3.12 6.21 16.64
N THR A 374 3.43 6.47 15.37
CA THR A 374 4.62 7.20 14.93
C THR A 374 4.23 8.15 13.81
N LEU A 375 4.82 9.34 13.83
CA LEU A 375 4.72 10.31 12.74
C LEU A 375 5.88 10.19 11.74
N LEU A 376 6.80 9.24 11.97
CA LEU A 376 7.96 9.03 11.09
C LEU A 376 7.54 8.29 9.84
N ASP A 377 7.53 9.00 8.73
CA ASP A 377 7.41 8.44 7.39
C ASP A 377 8.60 8.87 6.53
N PHE A 378 9.36 7.89 6.04
CA PHE A 378 10.53 8.10 5.19
C PHE A 378 10.22 8.01 3.70
N LYS A 379 8.94 7.98 3.33
CA LYS A 379 8.51 7.84 1.93
C LYS A 379 8.02 9.14 1.31
N ARG A 380 7.81 10.17 2.14
CA ARG A 380 7.35 11.50 1.74
C ARG A 380 8.28 12.57 2.31
N TYR A 381 8.36 13.71 1.65
CA TYR A 381 9.02 14.90 2.16
C TYR A 381 8.00 15.71 2.98
N TRP A 382 8.10 15.65 4.30
CA TRP A 382 7.18 16.34 5.21
C TRP A 382 7.57 17.80 5.33
N LEU A 383 6.61 18.69 5.13
CA LEU A 383 6.82 20.13 5.21
C LEU A 383 6.94 20.59 6.67
N LYS A 384 7.45 21.81 6.86
CA LYS A 384 7.71 22.41 8.19
C LYS A 384 6.53 22.39 9.16
N CYS A 385 5.29 22.37 8.65
CA CYS A 385 4.08 22.28 9.47
C CYS A 385 3.87 20.90 10.11
N GLY A 386 4.53 19.84 9.62
CA GLY A 386 4.33 18.46 10.08
C GLY A 386 2.99 17.82 9.72
N LEU A 387 2.12 18.52 8.98
CA LEU A 387 0.79 18.05 8.59
C LEU A 387 0.67 17.83 7.08
N CYS A 388 1.47 18.52 6.29
CA CYS A 388 1.49 18.42 4.84
C CYS A 388 2.75 17.73 4.36
N SER A 389 2.68 17.05 3.23
CA SER A 389 3.82 16.39 2.61
C SER A 389 3.74 16.43 1.09
N ILE A 390 4.88 16.40 0.45
CA ILE A 390 5.06 16.29 -1.00
C ILE A 390 5.82 15.00 -1.34
N SER A 391 5.89 14.64 -2.63
CA SER A 391 6.68 13.49 -3.05
C SER A 391 8.15 13.68 -2.73
N LEU A 392 8.81 12.58 -2.33
CA LEU A 392 10.24 12.58 -2.03
C LEU A 392 11.04 12.79 -3.34
N PHE A 393 12.25 13.33 -3.22
CA PHE A 393 13.19 13.59 -4.34
C PHE A 393 12.71 14.63 -5.36
N ARG A 394 12.05 15.70 -4.89
CA ARG A 394 11.77 16.88 -5.71
C ARG A 394 12.91 17.89 -5.54
N ASP A 395 13.38 18.44 -6.64
CA ASP A 395 14.44 19.46 -6.65
C ASP A 395 14.01 20.78 -6.00
N ASP A 396 12.71 21.09 -6.02
CA ASP A 396 12.10 22.30 -5.46
C ASP A 396 11.55 22.13 -4.03
N SER A 397 11.82 20.99 -3.39
CA SER A 397 11.24 20.63 -2.05
C SER A 397 11.50 21.70 -0.99
N GLU A 398 12.71 22.26 -0.91
CA GLU A 398 13.03 23.32 0.07
C GLU A 398 12.34 24.65 -0.22
N GLN A 399 12.14 24.97 -1.49
CA GLN A 399 11.45 26.20 -1.90
C GLN A 399 9.96 26.09 -1.55
N ILE A 400 9.34 24.95 -1.86
CA ILE A 400 7.97 24.63 -1.49
C ILE A 400 7.81 24.71 0.02
N ASP A 401 8.73 24.10 0.80
CA ASP A 401 8.66 24.09 2.26
C ASP A 401 8.71 25.50 2.85
N LYS A 402 9.63 26.37 2.34
CA LYS A 402 9.72 27.77 2.76
C LYS A 402 8.46 28.57 2.46
N ALA A 403 7.84 28.38 1.28
CA ALA A 403 6.65 29.10 0.82
C ALA A 403 5.35 28.53 1.41
N HIS A 404 5.39 27.34 1.99
CA HIS A 404 4.20 26.60 2.42
C HIS A 404 3.41 27.32 3.52
N VAL A 405 2.11 27.54 3.27
CA VAL A 405 1.10 27.96 4.25
C VAL A 405 0.17 26.76 4.48
N CYS A 406 0.15 26.27 5.72
CA CYS A 406 -0.59 25.06 6.06
C CYS A 406 -2.09 25.34 6.17
N PRO A 407 -2.97 24.75 5.34
CA PRO A 407 -4.40 24.99 5.38
C PRO A 407 -5.04 24.45 6.68
N TYR A 408 -4.45 23.44 7.31
CA TYR A 408 -4.98 22.84 8.53
C TYR A 408 -4.69 23.65 9.79
N LEU A 409 -3.58 24.39 9.84
CA LEU A 409 -3.25 25.26 10.97
C LEU A 409 -4.04 26.57 10.96
N ALA A 410 -4.39 27.08 9.79
CA ALA A 410 -5.24 28.28 9.67
C ALA A 410 -6.64 28.04 10.27
N GLY A 411 -7.22 26.88 10.08
CA GLY A 411 -8.51 26.49 10.68
C GLY A 411 -8.47 26.35 12.22
N GLU A 412 -7.38 25.83 12.77
CA GLU A 412 -7.24 25.70 14.24
C GLU A 412 -6.97 27.04 14.95
N GLN A 413 -6.23 27.94 14.33
CA GLN A 413 -6.03 29.30 14.87
C GLN A 413 -7.36 30.04 14.92
N SER A 414 -8.21 29.96 13.88
CA SER A 414 -9.56 30.52 13.87
C SER A 414 -10.46 29.89 14.94
N ALA A 415 -10.37 28.57 15.15
CA ALA A 415 -11.14 27.87 16.20
C ALA A 415 -10.66 28.24 17.61
N ARG A 416 -9.34 28.46 17.81
CA ARG A 416 -8.77 28.91 19.09
C ARG A 416 -9.13 30.37 19.40
N GLU A 417 -9.20 31.22 18.39
CA GLU A 417 -9.65 32.62 18.53
C GLU A 417 -11.15 32.72 18.83
N LEU A 418 -11.99 31.90 18.17
CA LEU A 418 -13.42 31.80 18.44
C LEU A 418 -13.73 31.28 19.85
N ASN A 419 -12.93 30.35 20.38
CA ASN A 419 -13.07 29.85 21.76
C ASN A 419 -12.55 30.84 22.82
N LYS A 420 -11.54 31.65 22.52
CA LYS A 420 -11.09 32.72 23.42
C LYS A 420 -12.17 33.83 23.54
N ASN A 421 -12.85 34.15 22.46
CA ASN A 421 -13.91 35.16 22.46
C ASN A 421 -15.26 34.68 23.05
N LYS A 422 -15.38 33.37 23.38
CA LYS A 422 -16.53 32.82 24.12
C LYS A 422 -16.28 32.68 25.63
N GLN A 423 -15.07 32.96 26.10
CA GLN A 423 -14.68 32.93 27.49
C GLN A 423 -14.41 34.35 28.10
N THR A 424 -14.59 35.37 27.29
CA THR A 424 -14.69 36.79 27.72
C THR A 424 -16.14 37.24 27.54
#